data_824218bd420b47594d8d295948826a81
#
_entry.id   824218bd420b47594d8d295948826a81
#
_cell.length_a   1.000
_cell.length_b   1.000
_cell.length_c   1.000
_cell.angle_alpha   90.00
_cell.angle_beta   90.00
_cell.angle_gamma   90.00
#
_symmetry.space_group_name_H-M   'P 1'
#
loop_
_entity.id
_entity.type
_entity.pdbx_description
1 polymer ?
#
loop_
_entity_poly.entity_id
_entity_poly.type
_entity_poly.pdbx_seq_one_letter_code
_entity_poly.pdbx_strand_id
1 'polypeptide(L)'
;MQDSRHQLILSLIVIFTILQLIILLLFGYTPYPDSEGYIQLAYESITHQEPYPVTSKLNEYNFLWNIGAINITALSLYLFHSITPLLIVYSLMKGIMAWMFYAITKNIFDQKIAFIALILYVIYPANYGESTSVLSELPFMFFIFLGMYLIIVKKWFFIGGMSLAFANWCRPMAIVFLLALCIYMIYKWRNSLKMIAGYVAMIAVIGFASMHRTGLFLYQAKSGWMALMDYSSDHSEKSLEVLDRNDWNVSQKDSAWRSLFIDWVKDHPVEYVSQMPQKLVNTYVSDNVNMCTFIPDKAIEEYMYNEVSMATLIHSFPRFSGVQWLTIANLLIYYLLLIGALASLVYFKPDTYLLPISCILLGTLILLFAGHGEARFHIPFMPFFIMLTATFIHRKYGKSRVD
;
A
#
# COMPACT_ATOMS: atom_id res chain seq x y z
N MET A 1 -30.47 -8.49 20.25
CA MET A 1 -29.14 -7.85 20.44
C MET A 1 -28.07 -8.25 19.42
N GLN A 2 -27.99 -9.49 18.97
CA GLN A 2 -26.99 -9.93 17.99
C GLN A 2 -27.28 -9.36 16.58
N ASP A 3 -28.56 -9.34 16.18
CA ASP A 3 -29.01 -8.76 14.90
C ASP A 3 -28.77 -7.25 14.80
N SER A 4 -29.05 -6.50 15.88
CA SER A 4 -28.84 -5.05 15.88
C SER A 4 -27.37 -4.64 15.72
N ARG A 5 -26.44 -5.44 16.27
CA ARG A 5 -24.99 -5.20 16.09
C ARG A 5 -24.53 -5.53 14.68
N HIS A 6 -25.07 -6.60 14.09
CA HIS A 6 -24.73 -6.96 12.70
C HIS A 6 -25.21 -5.89 11.74
N GLN A 7 -26.43 -5.39 11.93
CA GLN A 7 -26.96 -4.28 11.14
C GLN A 7 -26.12 -3.01 11.28
N LEU A 8 -25.66 -2.67 12.50
CA LEU A 8 -24.80 -1.50 12.73
C LEU A 8 -23.45 -1.61 11.99
N ILE A 9 -22.81 -2.79 12.01
CA ILE A 9 -21.55 -3.03 11.29
C ILE A 9 -21.77 -2.87 9.79
N LEU A 10 -22.81 -3.49 9.25
CA LEU A 10 -23.14 -3.37 7.84
C LEU A 10 -23.45 -1.93 7.45
N SER A 11 -24.21 -1.20 8.27
CA SER A 11 -24.51 0.21 8.05
C SER A 11 -23.25 1.07 8.01
N LEU A 12 -22.29 0.87 8.94
CA LEU A 12 -21.02 1.58 8.93
C LEU A 12 -20.23 1.32 7.64
N ILE A 13 -20.17 0.08 7.17
CA ILE A 13 -19.47 -0.26 5.93
C ILE A 13 -20.16 0.36 4.71
N VAL A 14 -21.47 0.31 4.67
CA VAL A 14 -22.27 0.91 3.57
C VAL A 14 -22.10 2.43 3.56
N ILE A 15 -22.19 3.10 4.72
CA ILE A 15 -21.98 4.54 4.84
C ILE A 15 -20.54 4.90 4.39
N PHE A 16 -19.54 4.15 4.84
CA PHE A 16 -18.15 4.36 4.41
C PHE A 16 -18.00 4.25 2.89
N THR A 17 -18.62 3.25 2.27
CA THR A 17 -18.58 3.05 0.82
C THR A 17 -19.29 4.19 0.07
N ILE A 18 -20.45 4.62 0.57
CA ILE A 18 -21.19 5.76 -0.01
C ILE A 18 -20.35 7.05 0.11
N LEU A 19 -19.68 7.28 1.23
CA LEU A 19 -18.81 8.43 1.41
C LEU A 19 -17.63 8.42 0.43
N GLN A 20 -17.02 7.24 0.15
CA GLN A 20 -15.99 7.13 -0.89
C GLN A 20 -16.52 7.60 -2.27
N LEU A 21 -17.72 7.13 -2.65
CA LEU A 21 -18.36 7.54 -3.91
C LEU A 21 -18.72 9.03 -3.93
N ILE A 22 -19.22 9.58 -2.83
CA ILE A 22 -19.52 11.01 -2.71
C ILE A 22 -18.25 11.84 -2.86
N ILE A 23 -17.14 11.44 -2.22
CA ILE A 23 -15.84 12.12 -2.36
C ILE A 23 -15.36 12.08 -3.80
N LEU A 24 -15.45 10.92 -4.46
CA LEU A 24 -15.13 10.81 -5.88
C LEU A 24 -16.00 11.74 -6.75
N LEU A 25 -17.29 11.85 -6.46
CA LEU A 25 -18.19 12.73 -7.19
C LEU A 25 -17.91 14.23 -6.96
N LEU A 26 -17.56 14.60 -5.73
CA LEU A 26 -17.33 16.00 -5.36
C LEU A 26 -15.94 16.49 -5.80
N PHE A 27 -14.93 15.66 -5.64
CA PHE A 27 -13.53 16.05 -5.86
C PHE A 27 -12.93 15.49 -7.16
N GLY A 28 -13.58 14.50 -7.78
CA GLY A 28 -13.12 13.89 -9.04
C GLY A 28 -11.78 13.18 -8.92
N TYR A 29 -11.12 13.00 -10.06
CA TYR A 29 -9.80 12.40 -10.15
C TYR A 29 -8.73 13.30 -9.53
N THR A 30 -7.84 12.70 -8.75
CA THR A 30 -6.67 13.37 -8.16
C THR A 30 -5.42 12.96 -8.93
N PRO A 31 -4.81 13.83 -9.72
CA PRO A 31 -3.61 13.52 -10.47
C PRO A 31 -2.40 13.52 -9.53
N TYR A 32 -1.77 12.36 -9.37
CA TYR A 32 -0.43 12.24 -8.82
C TYR A 32 0.56 12.06 -9.97
N PRO A 33 1.85 12.40 -9.81
CA PRO A 33 2.86 12.17 -10.84
C PRO A 33 2.85 10.73 -11.35
N ASP A 34 2.83 9.76 -10.43
CA ASP A 34 2.75 8.33 -10.76
C ASP A 34 1.46 7.96 -11.50
N SER A 35 0.34 8.64 -11.21
CA SER A 35 -0.96 8.34 -11.84
C SER A 35 -0.94 8.63 -13.33
N GLU A 36 -0.31 9.72 -13.74
CA GLU A 36 -0.16 10.07 -15.15
C GLU A 36 0.68 9.05 -15.89
N GLY A 37 1.78 8.61 -15.27
CA GLY A 37 2.61 7.52 -15.78
C GLY A 37 1.81 6.23 -15.96
N TYR A 38 1.02 5.80 -14.98
CA TYR A 38 0.18 4.59 -15.11
C TYR A 38 -0.87 4.72 -16.22
N ILE A 39 -1.50 5.88 -16.37
CA ILE A 39 -2.51 6.12 -17.40
C ILE A 39 -1.86 6.13 -18.79
N GLN A 40 -0.73 6.81 -18.96
CA GLN A 40 -0.01 6.85 -20.23
C GLN A 40 0.43 5.45 -20.66
N LEU A 41 1.08 4.68 -19.77
CA LEU A 41 1.53 3.33 -20.06
C LEU A 41 0.37 2.37 -20.35
N ALA A 42 -0.80 2.59 -19.71
CA ALA A 42 -2.00 1.84 -20.01
C ALA A 42 -2.55 2.14 -21.42
N TYR A 43 -2.54 3.39 -21.85
CA TYR A 43 -2.89 3.77 -23.23
C TYR A 43 -1.95 3.14 -24.26
N GLU A 44 -0.65 3.17 -23.98
CA GLU A 44 0.36 2.55 -24.84
C GLU A 44 0.11 1.04 -24.97
N SER A 45 -0.18 0.36 -23.84
CA SER A 45 -0.51 -1.07 -23.83
C SER A 45 -1.73 -1.41 -24.71
N ILE A 46 -2.75 -0.57 -24.71
CA ILE A 46 -3.96 -0.77 -25.53
C ILE A 46 -3.64 -0.52 -27.00
N THR A 47 -2.92 0.54 -27.32
CA THR A 47 -2.58 0.92 -28.69
C THR A 47 -1.76 -0.15 -29.39
N HIS A 48 -0.86 -0.81 -28.66
CA HIS A 48 -0.02 -1.88 -29.19
C HIS A 48 -0.63 -3.28 -29.01
N GLN A 49 -1.84 -3.39 -28.45
CA GLN A 49 -2.53 -4.65 -28.15
C GLN A 49 -1.72 -5.59 -27.24
N GLU A 50 -0.89 -5.03 -26.38
CA GLU A 50 -0.03 -5.77 -25.46
C GLU A 50 -0.46 -5.54 -24.01
N PRO A 51 -0.74 -6.59 -23.24
CA PRO A 51 -1.08 -6.46 -21.81
C PRO A 51 0.13 -6.08 -20.93
N TYR A 52 1.34 -6.21 -21.49
CA TYR A 52 2.55 -5.64 -20.95
C TYR A 52 3.04 -4.59 -21.94
N PRO A 53 3.36 -3.39 -21.47
CA PRO A 53 4.02 -2.43 -22.33
C PRO A 53 5.42 -2.93 -22.63
N VAL A 54 5.58 -3.67 -23.70
CA VAL A 54 6.83 -4.34 -24.05
C VAL A 54 7.38 -3.85 -25.33
N THR A 55 7.14 -2.80 -25.84
CA THR A 55 7.81 -2.54 -27.07
C THR A 55 8.96 -1.60 -26.93
N SER A 56 9.88 -2.03 -27.33
CA SER A 56 11.16 -1.75 -27.92
C SER A 56 11.69 -0.31 -28.00
N LYS A 57 10.99 0.77 -27.93
CA LYS A 57 11.55 2.13 -28.06
C LYS A 57 11.02 3.19 -27.11
N LEU A 58 9.85 3.00 -26.57
CA LEU A 58 9.27 3.88 -25.55
C LEU A 58 9.38 3.28 -24.15
N ASN A 59 9.86 2.07 -23.97
CA ASN A 59 9.32 1.07 -23.08
C ASN A 59 10.30 0.52 -22.07
N GLU A 60 11.45 1.08 -21.98
CA GLU A 60 12.40 0.79 -20.93
C GLU A 60 11.85 1.21 -19.58
N TYR A 61 11.10 2.30 -19.52
CA TYR A 61 10.40 2.78 -18.34
C TYR A 61 9.23 1.88 -17.90
N ASN A 62 8.62 1.10 -18.80
CA ASN A 62 7.43 0.35 -18.52
C ASN A 62 7.64 -0.77 -17.50
N PHE A 63 8.81 -1.40 -17.51
CA PHE A 63 9.18 -2.41 -16.53
C PHE A 63 9.70 -1.83 -15.21
N LEU A 64 9.90 -0.54 -15.16
CA LEU A 64 10.21 0.18 -13.94
C LEU A 64 8.94 0.48 -13.14
N TRP A 65 7.76 0.35 -13.76
CA TRP A 65 6.47 0.60 -13.14
C TRP A 65 5.79 -0.68 -12.67
N ASN A 66 4.76 -0.52 -11.84
CA ASN A 66 3.98 -1.63 -11.29
C ASN A 66 3.02 -2.19 -12.33
N ILE A 67 3.43 -3.25 -13.00
CA ILE A 67 2.77 -3.84 -14.17
C ILE A 67 1.31 -4.19 -13.89
N GLY A 68 0.99 -4.70 -12.69
CA GLY A 68 -0.38 -5.02 -12.29
C GLY A 68 -1.30 -3.81 -12.28
N ALA A 69 -0.82 -2.67 -11.77
CA ALA A 69 -1.59 -1.44 -11.77
C ALA A 69 -1.83 -0.91 -13.19
N ILE A 70 -0.80 -0.97 -14.06
CA ILE A 70 -0.94 -0.61 -15.47
C ILE A 70 -2.02 -1.46 -16.15
N ASN A 71 -1.97 -2.79 -15.98
CA ASN A 71 -2.93 -3.68 -16.62
C ASN A 71 -4.37 -3.49 -16.11
N ILE A 72 -4.56 -3.21 -14.83
CA ILE A 72 -5.88 -2.90 -14.25
C ILE A 72 -6.40 -1.59 -14.85
N THR A 73 -5.55 -0.58 -15.00
CA THR A 73 -5.90 0.70 -15.62
C THR A 73 -6.20 0.52 -17.12
N ALA A 74 -5.39 -0.25 -17.84
CA ALA A 74 -5.59 -0.59 -19.23
C ALA A 74 -6.93 -1.29 -19.48
N LEU A 75 -7.34 -2.19 -18.59
CA LEU A 75 -8.65 -2.85 -18.69
C LEU A 75 -9.80 -1.85 -18.65
N SER A 76 -9.75 -0.85 -17.75
CA SER A 76 -10.77 0.19 -17.68
C SER A 76 -10.80 1.06 -18.94
N LEU A 77 -9.63 1.48 -19.41
CA LEU A 77 -9.51 2.28 -20.63
C LEU A 77 -9.96 1.51 -21.88
N TYR A 78 -9.63 0.22 -21.96
CA TYR A 78 -10.04 -0.64 -23.07
C TYR A 78 -11.56 -0.83 -23.13
N LEU A 79 -12.19 -1.10 -21.97
CA LEU A 79 -13.63 -1.38 -21.92
C LEU A 79 -14.50 -0.12 -21.96
N PHE A 80 -14.05 0.97 -21.36
CA PHE A 80 -14.89 2.15 -21.10
C PHE A 80 -14.32 3.44 -21.70
N HIS A 81 -13.14 3.42 -22.28
CA HIS A 81 -12.42 4.61 -22.77
C HIS A 81 -12.28 5.72 -21.70
N SER A 82 -12.27 5.34 -20.43
CA SER A 82 -12.26 6.25 -19.27
C SER A 82 -11.64 5.58 -18.04
N ILE A 83 -11.00 6.39 -17.18
CA ILE A 83 -10.55 5.96 -15.85
C ILE A 83 -11.67 6.01 -14.80
N THR A 84 -12.76 6.72 -15.06
CA THR A 84 -13.85 6.91 -14.08
C THR A 84 -14.43 5.58 -13.56
N PRO A 85 -14.71 4.56 -14.38
CA PRO A 85 -15.16 3.26 -13.89
C PRO A 85 -14.14 2.58 -12.96
N LEU A 86 -12.84 2.76 -13.20
CA LEU A 86 -11.81 2.25 -12.31
C LEU A 86 -11.89 2.90 -10.93
N LEU A 87 -12.05 4.23 -10.85
CA LEU A 87 -12.16 4.97 -9.60
C LEU A 87 -13.42 4.59 -8.82
N ILE A 88 -14.53 4.31 -9.53
CA ILE A 88 -15.75 3.74 -8.91
C ILE A 88 -15.45 2.37 -8.31
N VAL A 89 -14.77 1.49 -9.06
CA VAL A 89 -14.35 0.18 -8.56
C VAL A 89 -13.42 0.32 -7.35
N TYR A 90 -12.50 1.27 -7.37
CA TYR A 90 -11.62 1.56 -6.24
C TYR A 90 -12.39 2.01 -5.00
N SER A 91 -13.41 2.85 -5.16
CA SER A 91 -14.32 3.25 -4.08
C SER A 91 -15.08 2.05 -3.48
N LEU A 92 -15.56 1.12 -4.32
CA LEU A 92 -16.20 -0.12 -3.88
C LEU A 92 -15.20 -1.06 -3.19
N MET A 93 -13.97 -1.17 -3.71
CA MET A 93 -12.89 -1.94 -3.08
C MET A 93 -12.61 -1.47 -1.65
N LYS A 94 -12.61 -0.15 -1.37
CA LYS A 94 -12.44 0.39 -0.01
C LYS A 94 -13.53 -0.12 0.95
N GLY A 95 -14.79 -0.19 0.51
CA GLY A 95 -15.87 -0.77 1.31
C GLY A 95 -15.69 -2.27 1.60
N ILE A 96 -15.29 -3.03 0.57
CA ILE A 96 -14.98 -4.45 0.72
C ILE A 96 -13.77 -4.65 1.66
N MET A 97 -12.75 -3.80 1.54
CA MET A 97 -11.59 -3.81 2.45
C MET A 97 -12.00 -3.54 3.90
N ALA A 98 -12.87 -2.59 4.16
CA ALA A 98 -13.39 -2.33 5.50
C ALA A 98 -14.11 -3.56 6.09
N TRP A 99 -14.91 -4.27 5.28
CA TRP A 99 -15.53 -5.53 5.69
C TRP A 99 -14.50 -6.64 5.96
N MET A 100 -13.52 -6.85 5.05
CA MET A 100 -12.46 -7.83 5.24
C MET A 100 -11.62 -7.51 6.48
N PHE A 101 -11.29 -6.23 6.70
CA PHE A 101 -10.57 -5.74 7.86
C PHE A 101 -11.30 -6.10 9.17
N TYR A 102 -12.61 -5.81 9.24
CA TYR A 102 -13.44 -6.22 10.37
C TYR A 102 -13.40 -7.73 10.60
N ALA A 103 -13.59 -8.52 9.54
CA ALA A 103 -13.63 -9.98 9.63
C ALA A 103 -12.28 -10.57 10.05
N ILE A 104 -11.16 -10.06 9.54
CA ILE A 104 -9.80 -10.45 9.92
C ILE A 104 -9.56 -10.11 11.40
N THR A 105 -9.84 -8.87 11.79
CA THR A 105 -9.65 -8.41 13.17
C THR A 105 -10.48 -9.23 14.16
N LYS A 106 -11.73 -9.56 13.81
CA LYS A 106 -12.61 -10.43 14.62
C LYS A 106 -12.03 -11.83 14.80
N ASN A 107 -11.37 -12.38 13.79
CA ASN A 107 -10.77 -13.72 13.87
C ASN A 107 -9.45 -13.74 14.66
N ILE A 108 -8.68 -12.65 14.66
CA ILE A 108 -7.41 -12.56 15.39
C ILE A 108 -7.65 -12.22 16.85
N PHE A 109 -8.57 -11.31 17.12
CA PHE A 109 -8.89 -10.82 18.47
C PHE A 109 -10.29 -11.28 18.88
N ASP A 110 -11.25 -10.38 18.89
CA ASP A 110 -12.66 -10.63 19.18
C ASP A 110 -13.58 -9.61 18.48
N GLN A 111 -14.89 -9.81 18.64
CA GLN A 111 -15.89 -8.97 18.00
C GLN A 111 -15.90 -7.52 18.52
N LYS A 112 -15.57 -7.28 19.80
CA LYS A 112 -15.58 -5.93 20.38
C LYS A 112 -14.40 -5.12 19.88
N ILE A 113 -13.21 -5.75 19.85
CA ILE A 113 -11.99 -5.14 19.32
C ILE A 113 -12.18 -4.86 17.82
N ALA A 114 -12.75 -5.81 17.05
CA ALA A 114 -13.02 -5.62 15.63
C ALA A 114 -13.99 -4.47 15.36
N PHE A 115 -15.00 -4.29 16.20
CA PHE A 115 -15.93 -3.17 16.07
C PHE A 115 -15.26 -1.82 16.33
N ILE A 116 -14.43 -1.71 17.39
CA ILE A 116 -13.65 -0.51 17.67
C ILE A 116 -12.69 -0.23 16.53
N ALA A 117 -12.00 -1.25 16.02
CA ALA A 117 -11.08 -1.13 14.90
C ALA A 117 -11.79 -0.64 13.63
N LEU A 118 -12.99 -1.17 13.33
CA LEU A 118 -13.79 -0.70 12.20
C LEU A 118 -14.18 0.78 12.34
N ILE A 119 -14.58 1.22 13.54
CA ILE A 119 -14.88 2.65 13.78
C ILE A 119 -13.63 3.50 13.51
N LEU A 120 -12.48 3.12 14.09
CA LEU A 120 -11.22 3.84 13.88
C LEU A 120 -10.83 3.88 12.40
N TYR A 121 -11.03 2.78 11.67
CA TYR A 121 -10.75 2.69 10.24
C TYR A 121 -11.65 3.62 9.42
N VAL A 122 -12.95 3.69 9.76
CA VAL A 122 -13.94 4.54 9.06
C VAL A 122 -13.73 6.03 9.37
N ILE A 123 -13.37 6.40 10.60
CA ILE A 123 -13.18 7.81 10.95
C ILE A 123 -11.81 8.37 10.52
N TYR A 124 -10.90 7.53 10.05
CA TYR A 124 -9.55 7.95 9.67
C TYR A 124 -9.58 8.67 8.31
N PRO A 125 -9.30 10.00 8.25
CA PRO A 125 -9.51 10.79 7.03
C PRO A 125 -8.67 10.35 5.85
N ALA A 126 -7.41 9.93 6.06
CA ALA A 126 -6.53 9.45 5.00
C ALA A 126 -7.13 8.28 4.19
N ASN A 127 -8.02 7.48 4.79
CA ASN A 127 -8.71 6.39 4.09
C ASN A 127 -9.64 6.84 2.95
N TYR A 128 -9.96 8.12 2.86
CA TYR A 128 -10.91 8.64 1.87
C TYR A 128 -10.28 9.18 0.59
N GLY A 129 -8.98 9.48 0.61
CA GLY A 129 -8.29 10.06 -0.56
C GLY A 129 -7.74 9.03 -1.55
N GLU A 130 -7.53 7.78 -1.14
CA GLU A 130 -6.87 6.77 -1.98
C GLU A 130 -7.68 6.36 -3.20
N SER A 131 -9.02 6.40 -3.13
CA SER A 131 -9.90 5.91 -4.21
C SER A 131 -10.06 6.89 -5.37
N THR A 132 -9.57 8.12 -5.23
CA THR A 132 -9.68 9.16 -6.27
C THR A 132 -8.48 9.22 -7.22
N SER A 133 -7.45 8.43 -7.00
CA SER A 133 -6.22 8.42 -7.79
C SER A 133 -5.95 7.07 -8.44
N VAL A 134 -5.24 7.08 -9.57
CA VAL A 134 -4.79 5.86 -10.25
C VAL A 134 -3.40 5.52 -9.75
N LEU A 135 -3.34 4.84 -8.59
CA LEU A 135 -2.10 4.42 -7.95
C LEU A 135 -2.08 2.90 -7.72
N SER A 136 -0.89 2.35 -7.54
CA SER A 136 -0.69 0.92 -7.29
C SER A 136 -1.07 0.48 -5.88
N GLU A 137 -1.13 1.41 -4.93
CA GLU A 137 -1.35 1.16 -3.51
C GLU A 137 -2.71 0.53 -3.24
N LEU A 138 -3.78 1.05 -3.81
CA LEU A 138 -5.12 0.57 -3.53
C LEU A 138 -5.37 -0.85 -4.03
N PRO A 139 -5.11 -1.23 -5.30
CA PRO A 139 -5.23 -2.62 -5.74
C PRO A 139 -4.26 -3.54 -4.98
N PHE A 140 -3.06 -3.09 -4.66
CA PHE A 140 -2.14 -3.83 -3.81
C PHE A 140 -2.77 -4.17 -2.45
N MET A 141 -3.25 -3.16 -1.73
CA MET A 141 -3.88 -3.36 -0.42
C MET A 141 -5.12 -4.24 -0.50
N PHE A 142 -5.94 -4.05 -1.52
CA PHE A 142 -7.12 -4.89 -1.73
C PHE A 142 -6.76 -6.39 -1.81
N PHE A 143 -5.75 -6.76 -2.61
CA PHE A 143 -5.33 -8.15 -2.74
C PHE A 143 -4.60 -8.67 -1.49
N ILE A 144 -3.91 -7.82 -0.72
CA ILE A 144 -3.39 -8.18 0.60
C ILE A 144 -4.54 -8.53 1.56
N PHE A 145 -5.55 -7.66 1.66
CA PHE A 145 -6.71 -7.93 2.53
C PHE A 145 -7.49 -9.16 2.09
N LEU A 146 -7.67 -9.36 0.78
CA LEU A 146 -8.32 -10.54 0.23
C LEU A 146 -7.51 -11.80 0.59
N GLY A 147 -6.20 -11.79 0.37
CA GLY A 147 -5.31 -12.89 0.74
C GLY A 147 -5.38 -13.23 2.23
N MET A 148 -5.27 -12.22 3.10
CA MET A 148 -5.40 -12.40 4.54
C MET A 148 -6.79 -12.93 4.94
N TYR A 149 -7.86 -12.40 4.37
CA TYR A 149 -9.22 -12.88 4.61
C TYR A 149 -9.37 -14.35 4.20
N LEU A 150 -8.89 -14.73 3.04
CA LEU A 150 -8.94 -16.12 2.57
C LEU A 150 -8.14 -17.05 3.49
N ILE A 151 -6.98 -16.63 3.98
CA ILE A 151 -6.12 -17.43 4.85
C ILE A 151 -6.67 -17.49 6.28
N ILE A 152 -7.00 -16.34 6.87
CA ILE A 152 -7.33 -16.23 8.30
C ILE A 152 -8.78 -16.61 8.56
N VAL A 153 -9.71 -16.16 7.71
CA VAL A 153 -11.16 -16.36 7.93
C VAL A 153 -11.65 -17.62 7.23
N LYS A 154 -11.34 -17.78 5.92
CA LYS A 154 -11.83 -18.89 5.11
C LYS A 154 -10.98 -20.16 5.19
N LYS A 155 -9.71 -20.07 5.66
CA LYS A 155 -8.74 -21.17 5.69
C LYS A 155 -8.39 -21.72 4.29
N TRP A 156 -8.53 -20.90 3.25
CA TRP A 156 -8.20 -21.23 1.87
C TRP A 156 -6.76 -20.78 1.56
N PHE A 157 -5.81 -21.51 2.14
CA PHE A 157 -4.40 -21.12 2.16
C PHE A 157 -3.80 -20.95 0.77
N PHE A 158 -4.04 -21.90 -0.16
CA PHE A 158 -3.50 -21.85 -1.51
C PHE A 158 -4.01 -20.62 -2.28
N ILE A 159 -5.33 -20.40 -2.31
CA ILE A 159 -5.94 -19.27 -3.02
C ILE A 159 -5.55 -17.94 -2.36
N GLY A 160 -5.44 -17.92 -1.02
CA GLY A 160 -4.93 -16.76 -0.31
C GLY A 160 -3.49 -16.42 -0.70
N GLY A 161 -2.63 -17.44 -0.86
CA GLY A 161 -1.28 -17.26 -1.39
C GLY A 161 -1.25 -16.69 -2.81
N MET A 162 -2.13 -17.17 -3.70
CA MET A 162 -2.30 -16.60 -5.04
C MET A 162 -2.70 -15.12 -5.01
N SER A 163 -3.61 -14.75 -4.10
CA SER A 163 -4.01 -13.34 -3.92
C SER A 163 -2.84 -12.47 -3.47
N LEU A 164 -1.98 -12.95 -2.56
CA LEU A 164 -0.78 -12.22 -2.14
C LEU A 164 0.21 -12.04 -3.30
N ALA A 165 0.36 -13.04 -4.18
CA ALA A 165 1.21 -12.92 -5.36
C ALA A 165 0.62 -11.93 -6.38
N PHE A 166 -0.70 -11.87 -6.51
CA PHE A 166 -1.36 -10.87 -7.33
C PHE A 166 -1.18 -9.45 -6.76
N ALA A 167 -1.20 -9.31 -5.43
CA ALA A 167 -0.79 -8.06 -4.78
C ALA A 167 0.65 -7.68 -5.15
N ASN A 168 1.58 -8.64 -5.13
CA ASN A 168 2.97 -8.39 -5.50
C ASN A 168 3.13 -7.94 -6.97
N TRP A 169 2.27 -8.40 -7.86
CA TRP A 169 2.21 -7.94 -9.23
C TRP A 169 1.78 -6.46 -9.33
N CYS A 170 0.87 -6.04 -8.43
CA CYS A 170 0.47 -4.64 -8.33
C CYS A 170 1.55 -3.75 -7.67
N ARG A 171 2.28 -4.28 -6.67
CA ARG A 171 3.37 -3.58 -5.97
C ARG A 171 4.30 -4.59 -5.29
N PRO A 172 5.63 -4.54 -5.49
CA PRO A 172 6.57 -5.58 -5.06
C PRO A 172 6.87 -5.53 -3.55
N MET A 173 5.83 -5.48 -2.71
CA MET A 173 5.93 -5.47 -1.25
C MET A 173 5.15 -6.59 -0.56
N ALA A 174 4.43 -7.43 -1.31
CA ALA A 174 3.57 -8.46 -0.72
C ALA A 174 4.35 -9.55 0.04
N ILE A 175 5.64 -9.70 -0.21
CA ILE A 175 6.52 -10.62 0.51
C ILE A 175 6.53 -10.34 2.03
N VAL A 176 6.38 -9.08 2.45
CA VAL A 176 6.25 -8.68 3.87
C VAL A 176 5.11 -9.42 4.54
N PHE A 177 3.93 -9.37 3.90
CA PHE A 177 2.70 -9.97 4.43
C PHE A 177 2.73 -11.50 4.36
N LEU A 178 3.36 -12.07 3.31
CA LEU A 178 3.61 -13.50 3.21
C LEU A 178 4.46 -13.98 4.39
N LEU A 179 5.58 -13.30 4.68
CA LEU A 179 6.46 -13.64 5.79
C LEU A 179 5.77 -13.44 7.15
N ALA A 180 5.03 -12.33 7.34
CA ALA A 180 4.27 -12.10 8.55
C ALA A 180 3.23 -13.19 8.81
N LEU A 181 2.55 -13.67 7.77
CA LEU A 181 1.62 -14.78 7.86
C LEU A 181 2.32 -16.12 8.13
N CYS A 182 3.52 -16.35 7.58
CA CYS A 182 4.33 -17.51 7.92
C CYS A 182 4.71 -17.51 9.42
N ILE A 183 5.14 -16.37 9.95
CA ILE A 183 5.44 -16.19 11.37
C ILE A 183 4.18 -16.44 12.21
N TYR A 184 3.05 -15.84 11.85
CA TYR A 184 1.77 -16.03 12.53
C TYR A 184 1.32 -17.50 12.55
N MET A 185 1.60 -18.24 11.47
CA MET A 185 1.24 -19.65 11.34
C MET A 185 2.40 -20.62 11.64
N ILE A 186 3.42 -20.20 12.39
CA ILE A 186 4.64 -20.98 12.58
C ILE A 186 4.37 -22.40 13.11
N TYR A 187 3.40 -22.56 14.02
CA TYR A 187 2.97 -23.86 14.53
C TYR A 187 2.06 -24.64 13.55
N LYS A 188 1.67 -24.05 12.43
CA LYS A 188 0.82 -24.64 11.38
C LYS A 188 1.56 -24.68 10.05
N TRP A 189 2.81 -25.07 10.07
CA TRP A 189 3.75 -25.02 8.93
C TRP A 189 3.19 -25.64 7.62
N ARG A 190 2.38 -26.73 7.72
CA ARG A 190 1.73 -27.33 6.53
C ARG A 190 0.79 -26.36 5.82
N ASN A 191 0.13 -25.48 6.56
CA ASN A 191 -0.74 -24.45 5.99
C ASN A 191 0.08 -23.31 5.36
N SER A 192 1.22 -22.96 5.99
CA SER A 192 2.19 -22.02 5.42
C SER A 192 2.74 -22.54 4.10
N LEU A 193 3.06 -23.82 4.00
CA LEU A 193 3.51 -24.44 2.74
C LEU A 193 2.43 -24.35 1.64
N LYS A 194 1.15 -24.60 1.96
CA LYS A 194 0.05 -24.45 0.99
C LYS A 194 -0.08 -22.99 0.51
N MET A 195 0.06 -22.04 1.42
CA MET A 195 0.05 -20.60 1.10
C MET A 195 1.24 -20.24 0.20
N ILE A 196 2.44 -20.65 0.55
CA ILE A 196 3.64 -20.42 -0.27
C ILE A 196 3.50 -21.08 -1.64
N ALA A 197 2.97 -22.31 -1.72
CA ALA A 197 2.73 -22.98 -3.00
C ALA A 197 1.76 -22.18 -3.89
N GLY A 198 0.68 -21.61 -3.32
CA GLY A 198 -0.23 -20.73 -4.06
C GLY A 198 0.46 -19.45 -4.54
N TYR A 199 1.28 -18.84 -3.69
CA TYR A 199 2.06 -17.66 -4.04
C TYR A 199 3.02 -17.95 -5.20
N VAL A 200 3.80 -19.01 -5.11
CA VAL A 200 4.75 -19.41 -6.16
C VAL A 200 4.02 -19.79 -7.46
N ALA A 201 2.90 -20.52 -7.36
CA ALA A 201 2.10 -20.88 -8.53
C ALA A 201 1.61 -19.65 -9.30
N MET A 202 1.12 -18.62 -8.59
CA MET A 202 0.66 -17.40 -9.25
C MET A 202 1.81 -16.57 -9.81
N ILE A 203 2.95 -16.49 -9.13
CA ILE A 203 4.19 -15.90 -9.69
C ILE A 203 4.59 -16.61 -10.98
N ALA A 204 4.51 -17.95 -11.00
CA ALA A 204 4.83 -18.73 -12.20
C ALA A 204 3.86 -18.40 -13.35
N VAL A 205 2.56 -18.32 -13.08
CA VAL A 205 1.55 -17.93 -14.09
C VAL A 205 1.86 -16.55 -14.67
N ILE A 206 2.08 -15.54 -13.82
CA ILE A 206 2.39 -14.17 -14.26
C ILE A 206 3.72 -14.15 -15.01
N GLY A 207 4.76 -14.77 -14.48
CA GLY A 207 6.09 -14.78 -15.07
C GLY A 207 6.16 -15.53 -16.40
N PHE A 208 5.48 -16.67 -16.55
CA PHE A 208 5.41 -17.37 -17.82
C PHE A 208 4.54 -16.65 -18.86
N ALA A 209 3.45 -16.00 -18.44
CA ALA A 209 2.68 -15.15 -19.33
C ALA A 209 3.52 -13.97 -19.85
N SER A 210 4.31 -13.36 -18.97
CA SER A 210 5.29 -12.34 -19.37
C SER A 210 6.34 -12.91 -20.32
N MET A 211 6.94 -14.04 -19.98
CA MET A 211 7.98 -14.67 -20.78
C MET A 211 7.50 -15.03 -22.20
N HIS A 212 6.25 -15.49 -22.33
CA HIS A 212 5.67 -15.80 -23.65
C HIS A 212 5.56 -14.56 -24.56
N ARG A 213 5.32 -13.37 -23.98
CA ARG A 213 5.13 -12.14 -24.73
C ARG A 213 6.41 -11.32 -24.92
N THR A 214 7.30 -11.34 -23.93
CA THR A 214 8.45 -10.43 -23.86
C THR A 214 9.78 -11.14 -23.97
N GLY A 215 9.79 -12.46 -23.92
CA GLY A 215 11.02 -13.26 -23.76
C GLY A 215 11.63 -13.18 -22.34
N LEU A 216 11.05 -12.39 -21.43
CA LEU A 216 11.57 -12.20 -20.06
C LEU A 216 10.57 -12.68 -19.00
N PHE A 217 11.08 -13.40 -18.00
CA PHE A 217 10.27 -13.83 -16.86
C PHE A 217 10.10 -12.66 -15.86
N LEU A 218 9.02 -11.90 -16.01
CA LEU A 218 8.74 -10.71 -15.23
C LEU A 218 7.43 -10.90 -14.44
N TYR A 219 7.51 -10.87 -13.13
CA TYR A 219 6.35 -11.04 -12.24
C TYR A 219 6.12 -9.83 -11.32
N GLN A 220 6.98 -8.82 -11.38
CA GLN A 220 6.89 -7.58 -10.62
C GLN A 220 7.71 -6.47 -11.28
N ALA A 221 7.52 -5.23 -10.84
CA ALA A 221 8.35 -4.10 -11.25
C ALA A 221 9.84 -4.33 -10.93
N LYS A 222 10.71 -3.73 -11.73
CA LYS A 222 12.17 -3.86 -11.67
C LYS A 222 12.88 -2.56 -11.22
N SER A 223 12.12 -1.59 -10.73
CA SER A 223 12.64 -0.29 -10.27
C SER A 223 13.30 -0.31 -8.88
N GLY A 224 13.21 -1.41 -8.13
CA GLY A 224 13.65 -1.43 -6.74
C GLY A 224 15.13 -1.07 -6.57
N TRP A 225 16.03 -1.64 -7.37
CA TRP A 225 17.46 -1.36 -7.28
C TRP A 225 17.82 0.03 -7.83
N MET A 226 17.11 0.51 -8.87
CA MET A 226 17.24 1.88 -9.36
C MET A 226 16.89 2.88 -8.25
N ALA A 227 15.73 2.73 -7.62
CA ALA A 227 15.29 3.60 -6.55
C ALA A 227 16.25 3.59 -5.34
N LEU A 228 16.80 2.42 -4.97
CA LEU A 228 17.81 2.34 -3.91
C LEU A 228 19.08 3.10 -4.28
N MET A 229 19.52 3.02 -5.53
CA MET A 229 20.68 3.72 -6.02
C MET A 229 20.46 5.24 -6.02
N ASP A 230 19.30 5.70 -6.52
CA ASP A 230 18.97 7.12 -6.63
C ASP A 230 18.81 7.82 -5.28
N TYR A 231 18.21 7.13 -4.29
CA TYR A 231 17.86 7.73 -3.00
C TYR A 231 18.84 7.43 -1.86
N SER A 232 19.78 6.51 -2.05
CA SER A 232 20.77 6.16 -1.01
C SER A 232 22.18 6.62 -1.32
N SER A 233 22.47 6.94 -2.59
CA SER A 233 23.79 7.42 -2.99
C SER A 233 23.68 8.74 -3.74
N ASP A 234 24.70 9.59 -3.63
CA ASP A 234 24.82 10.80 -4.46
C ASP A 234 25.15 10.49 -5.94
N HIS A 235 24.96 9.24 -6.36
CA HIS A 235 25.33 8.74 -7.68
C HIS A 235 24.15 8.52 -8.62
N SER A 236 23.15 9.41 -8.58
CA SER A 236 22.04 9.42 -9.55
C SER A 236 22.52 9.44 -11.01
N GLU A 237 23.68 10.05 -11.29
CA GLU A 237 24.29 10.05 -12.61
C GLU A 237 24.59 8.64 -13.13
N LYS A 238 25.15 7.75 -12.28
CA LYS A 238 25.42 6.34 -12.66
C LYS A 238 24.13 5.55 -12.89
N SER A 239 23.07 5.87 -12.17
CA SER A 239 21.76 5.27 -12.36
C SER A 239 21.17 5.68 -13.72
N LEU A 240 21.30 6.95 -14.09
CA LEU A 240 20.90 7.48 -15.40
C LEU A 240 21.72 6.87 -16.54
N GLU A 241 23.03 6.70 -16.38
CA GLU A 241 23.87 6.00 -17.37
C GLU A 241 23.36 4.57 -17.66
N VAL A 242 22.92 3.84 -16.65
CA VAL A 242 22.32 2.52 -16.82
C VAL A 242 20.96 2.63 -17.54
N LEU A 243 20.17 3.65 -17.20
CA LEU A 243 18.86 3.89 -17.81
C LEU A 243 19.00 4.18 -19.30
N ASP A 244 20.00 4.97 -19.70
CA ASP A 244 20.27 5.40 -21.08
C ASP A 244 20.87 4.30 -21.97
N ARG A 245 21.18 3.13 -21.42
CA ARG A 245 21.67 1.98 -22.21
C ARG A 245 20.54 1.37 -23.03
N ASN A 246 20.35 1.85 -24.24
CA ASN A 246 19.30 1.39 -25.15
C ASN A 246 19.53 -0.04 -25.70
N ASP A 247 20.73 -0.57 -25.57
CA ASP A 247 21.13 -1.93 -25.95
C ASP A 247 20.81 -2.96 -24.86
N TRP A 248 20.44 -2.53 -23.64
CA TRP A 248 20.14 -3.40 -22.51
C TRP A 248 18.64 -3.60 -22.30
N ASN A 249 18.25 -4.85 -22.03
CA ASN A 249 16.90 -5.13 -21.55
C ASN A 249 16.76 -4.80 -20.05
N VAL A 250 15.52 -4.74 -19.58
CA VAL A 250 15.19 -4.39 -18.19
C VAL A 250 15.89 -5.30 -17.16
N SER A 251 16.12 -6.58 -17.45
CA SER A 251 16.80 -7.51 -16.54
C SER A 251 18.30 -7.23 -16.46
N GLN A 252 18.91 -6.80 -17.54
CA GLN A 252 20.31 -6.37 -17.55
C GLN A 252 20.48 -5.06 -16.77
N LYS A 253 19.57 -4.09 -16.97
CA LYS A 253 19.54 -2.84 -16.20
C LYS A 253 19.34 -3.11 -14.70
N ASP A 254 18.37 -3.93 -14.32
CA ASP A 254 18.11 -4.36 -12.92
C ASP A 254 19.37 -4.98 -12.27
N SER A 255 20.08 -5.82 -13.02
CA SER A 255 21.32 -6.44 -12.55
C SER A 255 22.47 -5.43 -12.37
N ALA A 256 22.57 -4.44 -13.28
CA ALA A 256 23.56 -3.39 -13.19
C ALA A 256 23.30 -2.46 -12.00
N TRP A 257 22.09 -1.96 -11.81
CA TRP A 257 21.69 -1.18 -10.63
C TRP A 257 21.96 -1.94 -9.33
N ARG A 258 21.63 -3.23 -9.29
CA ARG A 258 21.92 -4.09 -8.14
C ARG A 258 23.42 -4.13 -7.82
N SER A 259 24.26 -4.33 -8.84
CA SER A 259 25.73 -4.38 -8.65
C SER A 259 26.25 -3.03 -8.13
N LEU A 260 25.88 -1.93 -8.78
CA LEU A 260 26.26 -0.59 -8.39
C LEU A 260 25.86 -0.29 -6.94
N PHE A 261 24.64 -0.60 -6.55
CA PHE A 261 24.17 -0.38 -5.19
C PHE A 261 24.92 -1.23 -4.17
N ILE A 262 25.11 -2.53 -4.42
CA ILE A 262 25.81 -3.43 -3.51
C ILE A 262 27.28 -3.00 -3.35
N ASP A 263 27.94 -2.60 -4.42
CA ASP A 263 29.31 -2.15 -4.36
C ASP A 263 29.43 -0.82 -3.61
N TRP A 264 28.50 0.11 -3.86
CA TRP A 264 28.42 1.36 -3.08
C TRP A 264 28.24 1.10 -1.57
N VAL A 265 27.32 0.18 -1.18
CA VAL A 265 27.09 -0.16 0.23
C VAL A 265 28.31 -0.80 0.88
N LYS A 266 29.07 -1.61 0.15
CA LYS A 266 30.33 -2.19 0.66
C LYS A 266 31.38 -1.13 0.93
N ASP A 267 31.46 -0.12 0.06
CA ASP A 267 32.44 0.97 0.19
C ASP A 267 32.01 2.01 1.21
N HIS A 268 30.67 2.18 1.44
CA HIS A 268 30.09 3.21 2.31
C HIS A 268 29.09 2.64 3.34
N PRO A 269 29.43 1.58 4.12
CA PRO A 269 28.47 0.92 5.00
C PRO A 269 27.95 1.81 6.14
N VAL A 270 28.81 2.68 6.66
CA VAL A 270 28.46 3.61 7.75
C VAL A 270 27.51 4.69 7.24
N GLU A 271 27.77 5.24 6.06
CA GLU A 271 26.91 6.24 5.41
C GLU A 271 25.52 5.67 5.14
N TYR A 272 25.45 4.46 4.56
CA TYR A 272 24.18 3.80 4.31
C TYR A 272 23.36 3.61 5.59
N VAL A 273 23.99 3.12 6.68
CA VAL A 273 23.29 2.91 7.96
C VAL A 273 22.90 4.24 8.61
N SER A 274 23.71 5.29 8.46
CA SER A 274 23.41 6.61 9.02
C SER A 274 22.17 7.28 8.43
N GLN A 275 21.70 6.85 7.26
CA GLN A 275 20.46 7.33 6.63
C GLN A 275 19.19 6.73 7.27
N MET A 276 19.29 5.58 7.98
CA MET A 276 18.12 4.86 8.50
C MET A 276 17.25 5.69 9.44
N PRO A 277 17.78 6.49 10.39
CA PRO A 277 16.96 7.36 11.23
C PRO A 277 16.13 8.36 10.42
N GLN A 278 16.74 8.99 9.41
CA GLN A 278 16.04 9.94 8.55
C GLN A 278 14.97 9.26 7.70
N LYS A 279 15.25 8.09 7.12
CA LYS A 279 14.29 7.28 6.38
C LYS A 279 13.10 6.88 7.28
N LEU A 280 13.35 6.50 8.54
CA LEU A 280 12.30 6.19 9.50
C LEU A 280 11.41 7.41 9.78
N VAL A 281 12.02 8.56 10.05
CA VAL A 281 11.29 9.82 10.26
C VAL A 281 10.46 10.15 9.03
N ASN A 282 11.04 10.18 7.85
CA ASN A 282 10.34 10.52 6.61
C ASN A 282 9.16 9.56 6.34
N THR A 283 9.31 8.28 6.68
CA THR A 283 8.25 7.28 6.50
C THR A 283 7.07 7.52 7.44
N TYR A 284 7.31 7.95 8.70
CA TYR A 284 6.27 8.00 9.74
C TYR A 284 5.95 9.39 10.27
N VAL A 285 6.58 10.45 9.74
CA VAL A 285 6.36 11.83 10.23
C VAL A 285 4.99 12.38 9.89
N SER A 286 4.37 11.91 8.81
CA SER A 286 3.04 12.39 8.43
C SER A 286 2.29 11.35 7.58
N ASP A 287 0.96 11.49 7.53
CA ASP A 287 0.09 10.73 6.62
C ASP A 287 -0.84 11.69 5.87
N ASN A 288 -0.25 12.70 5.26
CA ASN A 288 -0.99 13.77 4.59
C ASN A 288 -1.17 13.56 3.09
N VAL A 289 -0.49 12.58 2.50
CA VAL A 289 -0.50 12.38 1.04
C VAL A 289 -1.93 12.25 0.50
N ASN A 290 -2.77 11.46 1.17
CA ASN A 290 -4.16 11.28 0.75
C ASN A 290 -5.05 12.51 0.97
N MET A 291 -4.57 13.54 1.69
CA MET A 291 -5.29 14.80 1.86
C MET A 291 -5.26 15.66 0.60
N CYS A 292 -4.34 15.40 -0.33
CA CYS A 292 -4.28 16.09 -1.64
C CYS A 292 -5.58 15.97 -2.43
N THR A 293 -6.38 14.94 -2.20
CA THR A 293 -7.72 14.77 -2.80
C THR A 293 -8.65 15.94 -2.53
N PHE A 294 -8.53 16.56 -1.37
CA PHE A 294 -9.42 17.63 -0.91
C PHE A 294 -8.97 19.02 -1.32
N ILE A 295 -7.84 19.15 -2.02
CA ILE A 295 -7.35 20.45 -2.51
C ILE A 295 -8.20 20.88 -3.71
N PRO A 296 -8.81 22.07 -3.69
CA PRO A 296 -9.42 22.65 -4.88
C PRO A 296 -8.36 22.87 -5.97
N ASP A 297 -8.77 22.81 -7.23
CA ASP A 297 -7.88 23.08 -8.37
C ASP A 297 -6.58 22.25 -8.38
N LYS A 298 -6.73 20.98 -8.67
CA LYS A 298 -5.64 20.00 -8.72
C LYS A 298 -4.81 20.05 -10.01
N ALA A 299 -4.97 21.09 -10.81
CA ALA A 299 -4.41 21.14 -12.17
C ALA A 299 -2.88 21.33 -12.20
N ILE A 300 -2.27 21.71 -11.07
CA ILE A 300 -0.84 22.03 -10.99
C ILE A 300 -0.19 21.17 -9.91
N GLU A 301 0.67 20.26 -10.32
CA GLU A 301 1.40 19.35 -9.45
C GLU A 301 2.16 20.08 -8.32
N GLU A 302 2.75 21.22 -8.61
CA GLU A 302 3.48 22.06 -7.65
C GLU A 302 2.59 22.51 -6.47
N TYR A 303 1.28 22.68 -6.69
CA TYR A 303 0.32 23.09 -5.66
C TYR A 303 -0.31 21.90 -4.93
N MET A 304 -0.20 20.70 -5.46
CA MET A 304 -0.89 19.52 -4.91
C MET A 304 -0.52 19.22 -3.46
N TYR A 305 0.74 19.48 -3.09
CA TYR A 305 1.25 19.22 -1.74
C TYR A 305 1.30 20.47 -0.85
N ASN A 306 1.11 21.66 -1.38
CA ASN A 306 1.31 22.93 -0.66
C ASN A 306 0.39 23.07 0.56
N GLU A 307 -0.89 22.76 0.41
CA GLU A 307 -1.88 22.87 1.48
C GLU A 307 -1.72 21.81 2.58
N VAL A 308 -1.03 20.72 2.31
CA VAL A 308 -0.90 19.57 3.22
C VAL A 308 0.54 19.35 3.72
N SER A 309 1.50 20.15 3.27
CA SER A 309 2.87 20.05 3.77
C SER A 309 3.01 20.59 5.18
N MET A 310 3.90 20.01 5.99
CA MET A 310 4.16 20.50 7.34
C MET A 310 4.66 21.95 7.36
N ALA A 311 5.48 22.33 6.38
CA ALA A 311 5.98 23.71 6.25
C ALA A 311 4.83 24.66 6.00
N THR A 312 3.91 24.34 5.08
CA THR A 312 2.73 25.17 4.80
C THR A 312 1.81 25.27 6.01
N LEU A 313 1.57 24.19 6.73
CA LEU A 313 0.76 24.21 7.95
C LEU A 313 1.36 25.15 9.01
N ILE A 314 2.67 25.10 9.21
CA ILE A 314 3.36 26.00 10.17
C ILE A 314 3.22 27.48 9.74
N HIS A 315 3.45 27.77 8.46
CA HIS A 315 3.40 29.14 7.95
C HIS A 315 1.99 29.71 7.87
N SER A 316 0.98 28.90 7.62
CA SER A 316 -0.41 29.34 7.46
C SER A 316 -1.15 29.53 8.80
N PHE A 317 -0.59 29.06 9.92
CA PHE A 317 -1.20 29.29 11.23
C PHE A 317 -1.20 30.79 11.58
N PRO A 318 -2.32 31.36 12.07
CA PRO A 318 -3.60 30.73 12.47
C PRO A 318 -4.72 30.77 11.42
N ARG A 319 -4.41 31.06 10.16
CA ARG A 319 -5.39 31.25 9.08
C ARG A 319 -5.49 30.00 8.19
N PHE A 320 -5.85 28.89 8.79
CA PHE A 320 -5.99 27.64 8.02
C PHE A 320 -7.20 27.64 7.10
N SER A 321 -7.01 27.11 5.90
CA SER A 321 -8.09 26.69 4.99
C SER A 321 -8.84 25.47 5.56
N GLY A 322 -9.98 25.11 4.97
CA GLY A 322 -10.72 23.90 5.32
C GLY A 322 -9.90 22.62 5.14
N VAL A 323 -9.07 22.56 4.09
CA VAL A 323 -8.17 21.42 3.82
C VAL A 323 -7.10 21.33 4.90
N GLN A 324 -6.51 22.44 5.32
CA GLN A 324 -5.50 22.48 6.37
C GLN A 324 -6.06 22.03 7.72
N TRP A 325 -7.30 22.43 8.08
CA TRP A 325 -7.97 21.92 9.27
C TRP A 325 -8.21 20.40 9.19
N LEU A 326 -8.65 19.90 8.02
CA LEU A 326 -8.83 18.47 7.80
C LEU A 326 -7.49 17.71 7.92
N THR A 327 -6.41 18.31 7.40
CA THR A 327 -5.05 17.75 7.48
C THR A 327 -4.57 17.66 8.93
N ILE A 328 -4.82 18.69 9.74
CA ILE A 328 -4.50 18.66 11.17
C ILE A 328 -5.32 17.60 11.90
N ALA A 329 -6.62 17.49 11.62
CA ALA A 329 -7.45 16.44 12.19
C ALA A 329 -6.93 15.04 11.81
N ASN A 330 -6.51 14.86 10.55
CA ASN A 330 -5.88 13.62 10.08
C ASN A 330 -4.60 13.31 10.88
N LEU A 331 -3.69 14.27 11.03
CA LEU A 331 -2.45 14.10 11.78
C LEU A 331 -2.70 13.76 13.25
N LEU A 332 -3.66 14.41 13.89
CA LEU A 332 -4.01 14.11 15.27
C LEU A 332 -4.51 12.67 15.42
N ILE A 333 -5.40 12.22 14.54
CA ILE A 333 -5.88 10.84 14.55
C ILE A 333 -4.73 9.89 14.24
N TYR A 334 -3.89 10.19 13.26
CA TYR A 334 -2.72 9.40 12.88
C TYR A 334 -1.79 9.17 14.09
N TYR A 335 -1.37 10.24 14.76
CA TYR A 335 -0.49 10.11 15.93
C TYR A 335 -1.17 9.39 17.11
N LEU A 336 -2.47 9.61 17.32
CA LEU A 336 -3.21 8.85 18.34
C LEU A 336 -3.24 7.35 18.01
N LEU A 337 -3.33 6.97 16.75
CA LEU A 337 -3.24 5.58 16.31
C LEU A 337 -1.85 5.00 16.56
N LEU A 338 -0.77 5.72 16.25
CA LEU A 338 0.60 5.27 16.53
C LEU A 338 0.85 5.11 18.04
N ILE A 339 0.48 6.13 18.82
CA ILE A 339 0.64 6.10 20.31
C ILE A 339 -0.21 4.98 20.91
N GLY A 340 -1.45 4.82 20.45
CA GLY A 340 -2.34 3.76 20.91
C GLY A 340 -1.82 2.36 20.60
N ALA A 341 -1.22 2.18 19.43
CA ALA A 341 -0.58 0.93 19.07
C ALA A 341 0.63 0.61 19.95
N LEU A 342 1.50 1.60 20.20
CA LEU A 342 2.62 1.44 21.14
C LEU A 342 2.12 1.13 22.57
N ALA A 343 1.12 1.86 23.05
CA ALA A 343 0.53 1.64 24.35
C ALA A 343 -0.12 0.24 24.48
N SER A 344 -0.58 -0.34 23.37
CA SER A 344 -1.15 -1.69 23.36
C SER A 344 -0.15 -2.77 23.76
N LEU A 345 1.15 -2.53 23.59
CA LEU A 345 2.20 -3.50 23.93
C LEU A 345 2.24 -3.86 25.41
N VAL A 346 1.71 -3.00 26.30
CA VAL A 346 1.50 -3.31 27.72
C VAL A 346 0.61 -4.55 27.91
N TYR A 347 -0.28 -4.81 26.96
CA TYR A 347 -1.21 -5.94 26.96
C TYR A 347 -0.78 -7.07 26.03
N PHE A 348 0.49 -7.13 25.67
CA PHE A 348 1.01 -8.07 24.68
C PHE A 348 0.61 -9.51 24.97
N LYS A 349 0.11 -10.18 23.94
CA LYS A 349 -0.16 -11.63 23.90
C LYS A 349 0.31 -12.17 22.55
N PRO A 350 1.26 -13.13 22.52
CA PRO A 350 1.82 -13.65 21.26
C PRO A 350 0.76 -14.07 20.25
N ASP A 351 -0.23 -14.87 20.70
CA ASP A 351 -1.24 -15.47 19.81
C ASP A 351 -2.06 -14.46 19.01
N THR A 352 -2.24 -13.24 19.52
CA THR A 352 -3.07 -12.21 18.91
C THR A 352 -2.26 -11.06 18.34
N TYR A 353 -1.09 -10.74 18.92
CA TYR A 353 -0.27 -9.60 18.51
C TYR A 353 0.77 -9.97 17.44
N LEU A 354 1.08 -11.26 17.28
CA LEU A 354 2.16 -11.70 16.41
C LEU A 354 1.98 -11.23 14.96
N LEU A 355 0.77 -11.35 14.39
CA LEU A 355 0.53 -10.92 13.02
C LEU A 355 0.64 -9.41 12.83
N PRO A 356 -0.12 -8.55 13.56
CA PRO A 356 -0.02 -7.10 13.33
C PRO A 356 1.39 -6.56 13.61
N ILE A 357 2.08 -7.04 14.65
CA ILE A 357 3.45 -6.61 14.93
C ILE A 357 4.40 -7.08 13.84
N SER A 358 4.30 -8.33 13.36
CA SER A 358 5.15 -8.82 12.28
C SER A 358 4.95 -8.02 10.98
N CYS A 359 3.71 -7.65 10.64
CA CYS A 359 3.44 -6.80 9.47
C CYS A 359 4.12 -5.43 9.62
N ILE A 360 3.98 -4.79 10.78
CA ILE A 360 4.58 -3.47 11.04
C ILE A 360 6.11 -3.56 11.01
N LEU A 361 6.69 -4.50 11.76
CA LEU A 361 8.16 -4.61 11.88
C LEU A 361 8.82 -4.99 10.56
N LEU A 362 8.33 -6.03 9.88
CA LEU A 362 8.88 -6.45 8.59
C LEU A 362 8.67 -5.35 7.53
N GLY A 363 7.52 -4.68 7.55
CA GLY A 363 7.25 -3.56 6.67
C GLY A 363 8.23 -2.41 6.91
N THR A 364 8.40 -2.00 8.16
CA THR A 364 9.34 -0.95 8.54
C THR A 364 10.77 -1.32 8.14
N LEU A 365 11.21 -2.56 8.41
CA LEU A 365 12.54 -3.02 8.00
C LEU A 365 12.74 -2.95 6.48
N ILE A 366 11.77 -3.42 5.70
CA ILE A 366 11.87 -3.31 4.23
C ILE A 366 11.93 -1.85 3.78
N LEU A 367 11.12 -0.96 4.37
CA LEU A 367 11.15 0.46 4.03
C LEU A 367 12.47 1.14 4.39
N LEU A 368 13.11 0.72 5.48
CA LEU A 368 14.42 1.24 5.86
C LEU A 368 15.54 0.76 4.93
N PHE A 369 15.56 -0.55 4.63
CA PHE A 369 16.66 -1.16 3.87
C PHE A 369 16.43 -1.20 2.36
N ALA A 370 15.19 -1.16 1.89
CA ALA A 370 14.84 -1.27 0.47
C ALA A 370 13.93 -0.13 -0.01
N GLY A 371 13.67 0.87 0.82
CA GLY A 371 12.90 2.06 0.51
C GLY A 371 13.75 3.34 0.58
N HIS A 372 13.15 4.43 0.15
CA HIS A 372 13.78 5.76 0.21
C HIS A 372 13.17 6.68 1.29
N GLY A 373 12.27 6.17 2.13
CA GLY A 373 11.70 6.94 3.23
C GLY A 373 10.65 7.96 2.75
N GLU A 374 9.58 7.50 2.13
CA GLU A 374 8.44 8.34 1.74
C GLU A 374 7.21 8.02 2.57
N ALA A 375 6.47 9.06 3.00
CA ALA A 375 5.34 8.92 3.91
C ALA A 375 4.25 7.97 3.38
N ARG A 376 3.94 7.96 2.07
CA ARG A 376 2.92 7.05 1.51
C ARG A 376 3.24 5.56 1.66
N PHE A 377 4.50 5.18 1.93
CA PHE A 377 4.87 3.77 2.01
C PHE A 377 4.45 3.08 3.30
N HIS A 378 4.13 3.82 4.38
CA HIS A 378 3.59 3.22 5.59
C HIS A 378 2.08 2.92 5.52
N ILE A 379 1.35 3.49 4.56
CA ILE A 379 -0.10 3.33 4.41
C ILE A 379 -0.57 1.86 4.50
N PRO A 380 0.09 0.87 3.85
CA PRO A 380 -0.31 -0.52 3.95
C PRO A 380 -0.24 -1.12 5.36
N PHE A 381 0.49 -0.48 6.28
CA PHE A 381 0.66 -0.95 7.65
C PHE A 381 -0.30 -0.28 8.64
N MET A 382 -0.94 0.83 8.25
CA MET A 382 -1.88 1.56 9.12
C MET A 382 -3.03 0.69 9.66
N PRO A 383 -3.62 -0.23 8.92
CA PRO A 383 -4.64 -1.12 9.47
C PRO A 383 -4.17 -1.93 10.68
N PHE A 384 -2.89 -2.30 10.74
CA PHE A 384 -2.33 -3.04 11.87
C PHE A 384 -2.09 -2.15 13.10
N PHE A 385 -1.72 -0.89 12.90
CA PHE A 385 -1.70 0.11 13.98
C PHE A 385 -3.11 0.34 14.54
N ILE A 386 -4.12 0.39 13.68
CA ILE A 386 -5.54 0.52 14.08
C ILE A 386 -5.99 -0.71 14.90
N MET A 387 -5.63 -1.93 14.49
CA MET A 387 -5.94 -3.15 15.26
C MET A 387 -5.35 -3.11 16.68
N LEU A 388 -4.08 -2.72 16.78
CA LEU A 388 -3.40 -2.64 18.08
C LEU A 388 -4.00 -1.53 18.96
N THR A 389 -4.29 -0.37 18.41
CA THR A 389 -4.95 0.75 19.11
C THR A 389 -6.34 0.35 19.61
N ALA A 390 -7.13 -0.34 18.79
CA ALA A 390 -8.44 -0.84 19.18
C ALA A 390 -8.33 -1.82 20.36
N THR A 391 -7.28 -2.66 20.37
CA THR A 391 -7.01 -3.58 21.47
C THR A 391 -6.67 -2.83 22.75
N PHE A 392 -5.85 -1.77 22.67
CA PHE A 392 -5.55 -0.91 23.83
C PHE A 392 -6.81 -0.29 24.41
N ILE A 393 -7.63 0.35 23.57
CA ILE A 393 -8.89 0.99 23.99
C ILE A 393 -9.80 -0.03 24.66
N HIS A 394 -10.01 -1.20 24.06
CA HIS A 394 -10.87 -2.22 24.63
C HIS A 394 -10.38 -2.75 25.98
N ARG A 395 -9.08 -3.01 26.12
CA ARG A 395 -8.52 -3.58 27.34
C ARG A 395 -8.43 -2.58 28.49
N LYS A 396 -8.19 -1.31 28.18
CA LYS A 396 -8.12 -0.24 29.17
C LYS A 396 -9.50 0.17 29.69
N TYR A 397 -10.48 0.30 28.80
CA TYR A 397 -11.78 0.87 29.14
C TYR A 397 -12.93 -0.15 29.14
N GLY A 398 -12.77 -1.30 28.52
CA GLY A 398 -13.80 -2.33 28.41
C GLY A 398 -13.96 -3.21 29.67
N LYS A 399 -12.99 -3.21 30.58
CA LYS A 399 -13.03 -4.00 31.82
C LYS A 399 -13.76 -3.32 33.00
N SER A 400 -14.08 -2.04 32.90
CA SER A 400 -14.65 -1.25 34.01
C SER A 400 -16.15 -1.43 34.25
N ARG A 401 -16.82 -2.45 33.66
CA ARG A 401 -18.27 -2.68 33.80
C ARG A 401 -18.66 -4.08 34.30
N VAL A 402 -17.73 -4.85 34.81
CA VAL A 402 -17.99 -6.22 35.31
C VAL A 402 -17.21 -6.48 36.58
N ASP A 403 -17.17 -5.53 37.52
CA ASP A 403 -16.79 -5.74 38.90
C ASP A 403 -17.88 -5.13 39.80
#